data_286ca8617cc06c30794bf8fe86d76572
#
_entry.id   286ca8617cc06c30794bf8fe86d76572
#
_cell.length_a   1.000
_cell.length_b   1.000
_cell.length_c   1.000
_cell.angle_alpha   90.00
_cell.angle_beta   90.00
_cell.angle_gamma   90.00
#
_symmetry.space_group_name_H-M   'P 1'
#
loop_
_entity.id
_entity.type
_entity.pdbx_description
1 polymer ?
#
loop_
_entity_poly.entity_id
_entity_poly.type
_entity_poly.pdbx_seq_one_letter_code
_entity_poly.pdbx_strand_id
1 'polypeptide(L)'
;TPYSGSLPATISGFHSHDEMNIDLRPLALFAKARVIRAAADDIDLEAKIIHLAGRPPIHFDILSLNVGSRPDASKIAGADEFACPVKPIDQFLARWESVLPQAVQHVSNQENYSIIIVGGGPASVELALAMQYRIHTECKLALESKSSLNISIISSSKEILAHHGAQARQAALDTLQRRSIRVELGHRVKRFLSGSVLTESDGDYVSDATFYATGASLPDWPARCGIGISDDGFIDTLPTLQTASHEFVFAAGDAASIRGASRPKSGVYAVRAGKPLADNLIRFATGKALKPFKPQKHALALISLGDKTAIASHNSFSFKGRLAWAMKQRIDKNFVARFSKLPSMEAELDLEKGLIDAEAEAALRRHAMRCAGCGAKVGGGMLGEVLDDLHEGAESARKPIEDASIIPL
;
A
#
# COMPACT_ATOMS: atom_id res chain seq x y z
N THR A 1 -8.97 -0.43 0.07
CA THR A 1 -7.58 -0.78 -0.30
C THR A 1 -6.67 0.41 -0.04
N PRO A 2 -5.64 0.27 0.80
CA PRO A 2 -4.74 1.38 1.14
C PRO A 2 -3.87 1.78 -0.06
N TYR A 3 -3.72 3.08 -0.26
CA TYR A 3 -2.82 3.64 -1.26
C TYR A 3 -1.45 3.90 -0.63
N SER A 4 -0.45 3.11 -1.00
CA SER A 4 0.89 3.15 -0.42
C SER A 4 1.61 4.50 -0.53
N GLY A 5 1.29 5.31 -1.54
CA GLY A 5 1.85 6.65 -1.72
C GLY A 5 1.49 7.62 -0.58
N SER A 6 0.34 7.43 0.06
CA SER A 6 -0.12 8.24 1.19
C SER A 6 0.39 7.76 2.55
N LEU A 7 1.00 6.56 2.63
CA LEU A 7 1.42 5.95 3.90
C LEU A 7 2.30 6.88 4.76
N PRO A 8 3.36 7.54 4.23
CA PRO A 8 4.18 8.44 5.04
C PRO A 8 3.40 9.61 5.63
N ALA A 9 2.42 10.15 4.88
CA ALA A 9 1.56 11.24 5.36
C ALA A 9 0.59 10.77 6.44
N THR A 10 0.09 9.53 6.35
CA THR A 10 -0.77 8.92 7.38
C THR A 10 0.02 8.67 8.67
N ILE A 11 1.23 8.13 8.59
CA ILE A 11 2.12 7.93 9.74
C ILE A 11 2.47 9.26 10.42
N SER A 12 2.73 10.31 9.63
CA SER A 12 2.96 11.67 10.17
C SER A 12 1.70 12.32 10.77
N GLY A 13 0.50 11.75 10.58
CA GLY A 13 -0.77 12.32 11.04
C GLY A 13 -1.34 13.43 10.14
N PHE A 14 -0.87 13.56 8.89
CA PHE A 14 -1.41 14.55 7.94
C PHE A 14 -2.61 14.04 7.15
N HIS A 15 -2.78 12.74 7.06
CA HIS A 15 -3.92 12.09 6.44
C HIS A 15 -4.57 11.13 7.44
N SER A 16 -5.88 11.07 7.42
CA SER A 16 -6.62 10.03 8.12
C SER A 16 -6.47 8.68 7.40
N HIS A 17 -6.84 7.60 8.09
CA HIS A 17 -6.88 6.26 7.51
C HIS A 17 -7.83 6.20 6.30
N ASP A 18 -8.97 6.87 6.37
CA ASP A 18 -9.96 6.91 5.30
C ASP A 18 -9.45 7.67 4.06
N GLU A 19 -8.73 8.78 4.23
CA GLU A 19 -8.13 9.53 3.12
C GLU A 19 -7.08 8.73 2.33
N MET A 20 -6.48 7.72 2.97
CA MET A 20 -5.52 6.82 2.33
C MET A 20 -6.20 5.68 1.56
N ASN A 21 -7.45 5.36 1.88
CA ASN A 21 -8.12 4.18 1.35
C ASN A 21 -8.94 4.48 0.10
N ILE A 22 -8.85 3.57 -0.88
CA ILE A 22 -9.72 3.53 -2.06
C ILE A 22 -10.80 2.48 -1.79
N ASP A 23 -12.08 2.90 -1.70
CA ASP A 23 -13.20 1.98 -1.59
C ASP A 23 -13.46 1.33 -2.96
N LEU A 24 -13.29 0.01 -2.99
CA LEU A 24 -13.49 -0.77 -4.23
C LEU A 24 -14.95 -1.05 -4.53
N ARG A 25 -15.87 -0.88 -3.58
CA ARG A 25 -17.30 -1.20 -3.78
C ARG A 25 -17.98 -0.28 -4.79
N PRO A 26 -17.91 1.06 -4.64
CA PRO A 26 -18.46 1.97 -5.66
C PRO A 26 -17.77 1.80 -7.02
N LEU A 27 -16.45 1.55 -7.00
CA LEU A 27 -15.67 1.36 -8.23
C LEU A 27 -16.10 0.08 -8.96
N ALA A 28 -16.31 -1.01 -8.24
CA ALA A 28 -16.79 -2.26 -8.82
C ALA A 28 -18.21 -2.13 -9.40
N LEU A 29 -19.09 -1.46 -8.66
CA LEU A 29 -20.45 -1.18 -9.15
C LEU A 29 -20.41 -0.35 -10.44
N PHE A 30 -19.60 0.72 -10.48
CA PHE A 30 -19.38 1.53 -11.68
C PHE A 30 -18.83 0.71 -12.84
N ALA A 31 -17.88 -0.19 -12.58
CA ALA A 31 -17.28 -1.06 -13.59
C ALA A 31 -18.16 -2.27 -13.96
N LYS A 32 -19.35 -2.41 -13.37
CA LYS A 32 -20.20 -3.63 -13.49
C LYS A 32 -19.39 -4.91 -13.16
N ALA A 33 -18.47 -4.81 -12.20
CA ALA A 33 -17.59 -5.89 -11.77
C ALA A 33 -18.03 -6.41 -10.38
N ARG A 34 -17.71 -7.68 -10.11
CA ARG A 34 -17.95 -8.31 -8.82
C ARG A 34 -16.68 -8.28 -7.98
N VAL A 35 -16.73 -7.70 -6.79
CA VAL A 35 -15.65 -7.78 -5.79
C VAL A 35 -15.89 -8.93 -4.84
N ILE A 36 -14.91 -9.80 -4.70
CA ILE A 36 -14.94 -10.91 -3.74
C ILE A 36 -13.82 -10.66 -2.73
N ARG A 37 -14.19 -10.46 -1.46
CA ARG A 37 -13.24 -10.33 -0.37
C ARG A 37 -12.85 -11.72 0.13
N ALA A 38 -11.79 -12.28 -0.47
CA ALA A 38 -11.19 -13.55 -0.09
C ALA A 38 -9.72 -13.57 -0.54
N ALA A 39 -8.89 -14.37 0.12
CA ALA A 39 -7.57 -14.70 -0.36
C ALA A 39 -7.68 -15.79 -1.44
N ALA A 40 -6.86 -15.67 -2.49
CA ALA A 40 -6.63 -16.77 -3.42
C ALA A 40 -5.54 -17.67 -2.80
N ASP A 41 -5.87 -18.94 -2.59
CA ASP A 41 -4.98 -19.91 -1.97
C ASP A 41 -4.21 -20.71 -3.01
N ASP A 42 -4.86 -21.01 -4.14
CA ASP A 42 -4.31 -21.80 -5.21
C ASP A 42 -5.00 -21.50 -6.56
N ILE A 43 -4.33 -21.84 -7.67
CA ILE A 43 -4.87 -21.73 -9.03
C ILE A 43 -4.58 -23.01 -9.79
N ASP A 44 -5.63 -23.69 -10.24
CA ASP A 44 -5.57 -24.75 -11.22
C ASP A 44 -5.59 -24.12 -12.62
N LEU A 45 -4.44 -24.08 -13.28
CA LEU A 45 -4.29 -23.48 -14.60
C LEU A 45 -4.85 -24.34 -15.71
N GLU A 46 -4.94 -25.67 -15.54
CA GLU A 46 -5.52 -26.58 -16.54
C GLU A 46 -7.05 -26.50 -16.51
N ALA A 47 -7.62 -26.61 -15.32
CA ALA A 47 -9.08 -26.49 -15.13
C ALA A 47 -9.56 -25.03 -15.17
N LYS A 48 -8.65 -24.05 -15.15
CA LYS A 48 -8.94 -22.61 -15.06
C LYS A 48 -9.81 -22.24 -13.85
N ILE A 49 -9.39 -22.69 -12.69
CA ILE A 49 -10.10 -22.49 -11.41
C ILE A 49 -9.19 -21.76 -10.43
N ILE A 50 -9.76 -20.77 -9.72
CA ILE A 50 -9.14 -20.11 -8.56
C ILE A 50 -9.78 -20.66 -7.31
N HIS A 51 -8.98 -21.21 -6.41
CA HIS A 51 -9.40 -21.61 -5.07
C HIS A 51 -9.31 -20.43 -4.12
N LEU A 52 -10.34 -20.23 -3.33
CA LEU A 52 -10.48 -19.10 -2.40
C LEU A 52 -10.62 -19.60 -0.97
N ALA A 53 -9.94 -18.93 -0.03
CA ALA A 53 -10.05 -19.23 1.38
C ALA A 53 -11.50 -19.10 1.87
N GLY A 54 -12.08 -20.21 2.34
CA GLY A 54 -13.41 -20.24 2.93
C GLY A 54 -14.57 -19.91 1.98
N ARG A 55 -14.36 -19.99 0.65
CA ARG A 55 -15.38 -19.70 -0.37
C ARG A 55 -15.36 -20.74 -1.50
N PRO A 56 -16.48 -20.88 -2.26
CA PRO A 56 -16.48 -21.70 -3.45
C PRO A 56 -15.42 -21.23 -4.47
N PRO A 57 -14.84 -22.15 -5.25
CA PRO A 57 -13.88 -21.82 -6.29
C PRO A 57 -14.54 -21.02 -7.43
N ILE A 58 -13.71 -20.32 -8.20
CA ILE A 58 -14.14 -19.48 -9.32
C ILE A 58 -13.48 -19.96 -10.61
N HIS A 59 -14.31 -20.21 -11.63
CA HIS A 59 -13.81 -20.43 -12.99
C HIS A 59 -13.45 -19.12 -13.66
N PHE A 60 -12.44 -19.15 -14.52
CA PHE A 60 -12.02 -18.00 -15.32
C PHE A 60 -11.65 -18.41 -16.75
N ASP A 61 -11.87 -17.53 -17.72
CA ASP A 61 -11.39 -17.66 -19.09
C ASP A 61 -10.04 -16.96 -19.26
N ILE A 62 -9.89 -15.80 -18.60
CA ILE A 62 -8.70 -14.95 -18.62
C ILE A 62 -8.39 -14.56 -17.18
N LEU A 63 -7.12 -14.67 -16.79
CA LEU A 63 -6.65 -14.31 -15.46
C LEU A 63 -5.71 -13.12 -15.53
N SER A 64 -5.88 -12.16 -14.63
CA SER A 64 -4.94 -11.06 -14.44
C SER A 64 -4.43 -11.01 -13.00
N LEU A 65 -3.13 -11.14 -12.83
CA LEU A 65 -2.45 -11.18 -11.54
C LEU A 65 -1.81 -9.84 -11.20
N ASN A 66 -2.28 -9.22 -10.12
CA ASN A 66 -1.79 -7.93 -9.61
C ASN A 66 -1.54 -8.00 -8.11
N VAL A 67 -1.02 -9.12 -7.64
CA VAL A 67 -0.83 -9.46 -6.22
C VAL A 67 0.26 -8.65 -5.52
N GLY A 68 0.97 -7.80 -6.28
CA GLY A 68 2.03 -6.96 -5.75
C GLY A 68 3.27 -7.72 -5.32
N SER A 69 4.03 -7.12 -4.41
CA SER A 69 5.23 -7.68 -3.81
C SER A 69 5.22 -7.49 -2.30
N ARG A 70 5.99 -8.30 -1.59
CA ARG A 70 6.23 -8.20 -0.14
C ARG A 70 7.69 -7.87 0.12
N PRO A 71 8.05 -7.25 1.25
CA PRO A 71 9.44 -7.19 1.68
C PRO A 71 9.98 -8.60 1.90
N ASP A 72 11.15 -8.88 1.35
CA ASP A 72 11.80 -10.18 1.50
C ASP A 72 12.50 -10.27 2.86
N ALA A 73 11.93 -11.05 3.76
CA ALA A 73 12.53 -11.42 5.02
C ALA A 73 12.54 -12.94 5.24
N SER A 74 12.21 -13.73 4.20
CA SER A 74 12.14 -15.19 4.28
C SER A 74 13.45 -15.85 4.75
N LYS A 75 14.57 -15.16 4.54
CA LYS A 75 15.92 -15.60 4.95
C LYS A 75 16.38 -15.04 6.29
N ILE A 76 15.56 -14.23 6.97
CA ILE A 76 15.92 -13.59 8.24
C ILE A 76 15.17 -14.30 9.35
N ALA A 77 15.89 -15.03 10.20
CA ALA A 77 15.28 -15.75 11.32
C ALA A 77 14.56 -14.79 12.27
N GLY A 78 13.36 -15.16 12.75
CA GLY A 78 12.56 -14.37 13.68
C GLY A 78 11.78 -13.22 13.03
N ALA A 79 11.74 -13.10 11.69
CA ALA A 79 11.05 -12.03 11.00
C ALA A 79 9.55 -12.01 11.29
N ASP A 80 8.91 -13.17 11.27
CA ASP A 80 7.45 -13.28 11.48
C ASP A 80 7.03 -13.05 12.94
N GLU A 81 7.97 -13.19 13.89
CA GLU A 81 7.70 -13.11 15.32
C GLU A 81 8.06 -11.75 15.93
N PHE A 82 9.22 -11.18 15.54
CA PHE A 82 9.81 -10.02 16.19
C PHE A 82 9.88 -8.77 15.32
N ALA A 83 9.50 -8.84 14.03
CA ALA A 83 9.55 -7.71 13.14
C ALA A 83 8.27 -7.56 12.30
N CYS A 84 7.91 -6.33 11.96
CA CYS A 84 6.72 -6.05 11.16
C CYS A 84 7.10 -5.61 9.75
N PRO A 85 6.60 -6.29 8.69
CA PRO A 85 6.79 -5.84 7.32
C PRO A 85 6.03 -4.54 7.05
N VAL A 86 6.57 -3.69 6.17
CA VAL A 86 5.86 -2.49 5.70
C VAL A 86 4.68 -2.83 4.76
N LYS A 87 4.64 -4.05 4.26
CA LYS A 87 3.53 -4.63 3.48
C LYS A 87 3.24 -6.04 3.99
N PRO A 88 1.96 -6.42 4.19
CA PRO A 88 0.72 -5.66 3.89
C PRO A 88 0.55 -4.42 4.77
N ILE A 89 0.02 -3.35 4.16
CA ILE A 89 -0.08 -2.04 4.83
C ILE A 89 -1.00 -2.10 6.06
N ASP A 90 -2.06 -2.89 6.02
CA ASP A 90 -3.02 -3.02 7.13
C ASP A 90 -2.34 -3.58 8.39
N GLN A 91 -1.50 -4.63 8.24
CA GLN A 91 -0.72 -5.19 9.35
C GLN A 91 0.30 -4.17 9.90
N PHE A 92 0.95 -3.44 9.00
CA PHE A 92 1.89 -2.39 9.38
C PHE A 92 1.19 -1.28 10.17
N LEU A 93 0.04 -0.80 9.71
CA LEU A 93 -0.73 0.24 10.42
C LEU A 93 -1.20 -0.23 11.79
N ALA A 94 -1.76 -1.43 11.89
CA ALA A 94 -2.16 -2.01 13.18
C ALA A 94 -0.96 -2.09 14.15
N ARG A 95 0.21 -2.48 13.66
CA ARG A 95 1.44 -2.48 14.48
C ARG A 95 1.86 -1.08 14.88
N TRP A 96 1.83 -0.12 13.94
CA TRP A 96 2.15 1.29 14.23
C TRP A 96 1.22 1.89 15.28
N GLU A 97 -0.08 1.64 15.19
CA GLU A 97 -1.08 2.08 16.17
C GLU A 97 -0.80 1.53 17.58
N SER A 98 -0.22 0.34 17.70
CA SER A 98 0.21 -0.21 18.98
C SER A 98 1.54 0.36 19.48
N VAL A 99 2.45 0.71 18.58
CA VAL A 99 3.79 1.23 18.89
C VAL A 99 3.75 2.71 19.28
N LEU A 100 2.95 3.53 18.58
CA LEU A 100 2.91 4.97 18.79
C LEU A 100 2.62 5.38 20.24
N PRO A 101 1.57 4.87 20.93
CA PRO A 101 1.31 5.23 22.31
C PRO A 101 2.45 4.87 23.27
N GLN A 102 3.06 3.70 23.07
CA GLN A 102 4.21 3.24 23.87
C GLN A 102 5.40 4.18 23.70
N ALA A 103 5.76 4.50 22.45
CA ALA A 103 6.85 5.41 22.14
C ALA A 103 6.61 6.81 22.76
N VAL A 104 5.39 7.34 22.64
CA VAL A 104 5.00 8.63 23.22
C VAL A 104 5.11 8.60 24.74
N GLN A 105 4.65 7.54 25.40
CA GLN A 105 4.73 7.38 26.86
C GLN A 105 6.19 7.37 27.32
N HIS A 106 7.04 6.52 26.75
CA HIS A 106 8.47 6.44 27.12
C HIS A 106 9.19 7.77 26.90
N VAL A 107 9.02 8.36 25.71
CA VAL A 107 9.69 9.64 25.39
C VAL A 107 9.22 10.78 26.29
N SER A 108 7.94 10.83 26.63
CA SER A 108 7.40 11.84 27.57
C SER A 108 7.96 11.68 28.99
N ASN A 109 8.25 10.44 29.39
CA ASN A 109 8.88 10.11 30.67
C ASN A 109 10.43 10.26 30.63
N GLN A 110 11.00 10.68 29.50
CA GLN A 110 12.46 10.73 29.27
C GLN A 110 13.13 9.33 29.32
N GLU A 111 12.38 8.27 29.08
CA GLU A 111 12.85 6.90 28.97
C GLU A 111 13.20 6.59 27.51
N ASN A 112 14.24 5.80 27.30
CA ASN A 112 14.66 5.42 25.94
C ASN A 112 13.60 4.56 25.25
N TYR A 113 13.34 4.87 23.99
CA TYR A 113 12.56 4.04 23.09
C TYR A 113 13.26 3.91 21.75
N SER A 114 13.51 2.69 21.31
CA SER A 114 14.33 2.41 20.14
C SER A 114 13.49 1.78 19.03
N ILE A 115 13.47 2.41 17.85
CA ILE A 115 12.80 1.89 16.65
C ILE A 115 13.86 1.56 15.61
N ILE A 116 13.84 0.34 15.10
CA ILE A 116 14.72 -0.07 14.00
C ILE A 116 13.90 -0.28 12.73
N ILE A 117 14.40 0.29 11.62
CA ILE A 117 13.85 0.11 10.28
C ILE A 117 14.92 -0.55 9.40
N VAL A 118 14.64 -1.78 8.96
CA VAL A 118 15.58 -2.54 8.13
C VAL A 118 15.26 -2.33 6.65
N GLY A 119 16.24 -1.80 5.92
CA GLY A 119 16.18 -1.48 4.49
C GLY A 119 16.73 -0.07 4.19
N GLY A 120 17.35 0.13 3.03
CA GLY A 120 17.95 1.40 2.60
C GLY A 120 17.15 2.15 1.52
N GLY A 121 15.94 1.72 1.24
CA GLY A 121 15.08 2.27 0.19
C GLY A 121 14.28 3.51 0.61
N PRO A 122 13.51 4.10 -0.32
CA PRO A 122 12.66 5.27 -0.05
C PRO A 122 11.71 5.06 1.12
N ALA A 123 11.07 3.88 1.20
CA ALA A 123 10.11 3.57 2.27
C ALA A 123 10.74 3.68 3.66
N SER A 124 11.97 3.17 3.85
CA SER A 124 12.66 3.25 5.15
C SER A 124 12.98 4.68 5.55
N VAL A 125 13.42 5.51 4.61
CA VAL A 125 13.70 6.94 4.85
C VAL A 125 12.41 7.69 5.20
N GLU A 126 11.35 7.49 4.42
CA GLU A 126 10.06 8.14 4.65
C GLU A 126 9.45 7.73 6.00
N LEU A 127 9.51 6.44 6.34
CA LEU A 127 8.95 5.93 7.60
C LEU A 127 9.73 6.43 8.81
N ALA A 128 11.08 6.39 8.78
CA ALA A 128 11.89 6.88 9.88
C ALA A 128 11.58 8.35 10.22
N LEU A 129 11.50 9.18 9.18
CA LEU A 129 11.21 10.60 9.32
C LEU A 129 9.75 10.88 9.71
N ALA A 130 8.81 10.10 9.20
CA ALA A 130 7.39 10.22 9.52
C ALA A 130 7.09 9.78 10.97
N MET A 131 7.66 8.67 11.41
CA MET A 131 7.52 8.16 12.78
C MET A 131 8.10 9.15 13.79
N GLN A 132 9.32 9.65 13.55
CA GLN A 132 9.92 10.66 14.41
C GLN A 132 9.03 11.91 14.49
N TYR A 133 8.60 12.42 13.33
CA TYR A 133 7.72 13.61 13.28
C TYR A 133 6.46 13.39 14.14
N ARG A 134 5.80 12.24 13.99
CA ARG A 134 4.57 11.95 14.74
C ARG A 134 4.83 11.88 16.24
N ILE A 135 5.83 11.13 16.68
CA ILE A 135 6.16 10.99 18.12
C ILE A 135 6.56 12.34 18.71
N HIS A 136 7.45 13.10 18.03
CA HIS A 136 7.84 14.43 18.52
C HIS A 136 6.67 15.41 18.60
N THR A 137 5.74 15.35 17.63
CA THR A 137 4.53 16.20 17.64
C THR A 137 3.63 15.87 18.84
N GLU A 138 3.40 14.59 19.12
CA GLU A 138 2.60 14.14 20.28
C GLU A 138 3.27 14.52 21.60
N CYS A 139 4.59 14.42 21.68
CA CYS A 139 5.38 14.84 22.86
C CYS A 139 5.64 16.35 22.91
N LYS A 140 5.15 17.15 21.96
CA LYS A 140 5.40 18.60 21.84
C LYS A 140 6.89 18.96 21.77
N LEU A 141 7.70 18.12 21.16
CA LEU A 141 9.14 18.31 20.98
C LEU A 141 9.45 18.93 19.60
N ALA A 142 10.51 19.73 19.54
CA ALA A 142 11.03 20.19 18.23
C ALA A 142 11.68 19.03 17.46
N LEU A 143 11.61 19.06 16.12
CA LEU A 143 12.09 17.95 15.28
C LEU A 143 13.58 17.65 15.41
N GLU A 144 14.38 18.69 15.64
CA GLU A 144 15.85 18.58 15.76
C GLU A 144 16.31 18.56 17.23
N SER A 145 15.34 18.52 18.19
CA SER A 145 15.70 18.41 19.61
C SER A 145 16.23 17.00 19.93
N LYS A 146 17.17 16.96 20.84
CA LYS A 146 17.58 15.69 21.46
C LYS A 146 16.43 15.16 22.29
N SER A 147 16.10 13.89 22.12
CA SER A 147 15.09 13.19 22.87
C SER A 147 15.58 11.78 23.21
N SER A 148 14.85 11.08 24.06
CA SER A 148 15.07 9.67 24.37
C SER A 148 14.58 8.71 23.27
N LEU A 149 14.03 9.25 22.16
CA LEU A 149 13.68 8.46 20.99
C LEU A 149 14.91 8.17 20.14
N ASN A 150 15.19 6.88 19.93
CA ASN A 150 16.28 6.40 19.08
C ASN A 150 15.71 5.73 17.84
N ILE A 151 15.88 6.32 16.66
CA ILE A 151 15.50 5.68 15.39
C ILE A 151 16.77 5.33 14.60
N SER A 152 16.83 4.10 14.11
CA SER A 152 17.94 3.62 13.30
C SER A 152 17.45 2.96 12.01
N ILE A 153 18.11 3.27 10.90
CA ILE A 153 17.95 2.57 9.62
C ILE A 153 19.14 1.63 9.46
N ILE A 154 18.91 0.33 9.31
CA ILE A 154 19.96 -0.67 9.06
C ILE A 154 19.80 -1.21 7.65
N SER A 155 20.87 -1.16 6.86
CA SER A 155 20.84 -1.61 5.47
C SER A 155 22.09 -2.41 5.09
N SER A 156 21.90 -3.49 4.33
CA SER A 156 23.00 -4.23 3.71
C SER A 156 23.64 -3.49 2.53
N SER A 157 22.96 -2.48 2.00
CA SER A 157 23.51 -1.62 0.94
C SER A 157 24.58 -0.68 1.50
N LYS A 158 25.56 -0.34 0.67
CA LYS A 158 26.58 0.69 1.00
C LYS A 158 26.04 2.13 0.92
N GLU A 159 24.84 2.31 0.39
CA GLU A 159 24.20 3.61 0.21
C GLU A 159 22.69 3.50 0.49
N ILE A 160 22.10 4.56 1.07
CA ILE A 160 20.64 4.70 1.06
C ILE A 160 20.20 5.20 -0.31
N LEU A 161 18.94 4.93 -0.67
CA LEU A 161 18.35 5.41 -1.92
C LEU A 161 19.23 5.07 -3.14
N ALA A 162 19.81 3.87 -3.20
CA ALA A 162 20.81 3.45 -4.20
C ALA A 162 20.37 3.68 -5.66
N HIS A 163 19.07 3.70 -5.95
CA HIS A 163 18.51 3.94 -7.30
C HIS A 163 18.20 5.41 -7.57
N HIS A 164 18.59 6.34 -6.69
CA HIS A 164 18.37 7.77 -6.83
C HIS A 164 19.66 8.53 -7.08
N GLY A 165 19.56 9.73 -7.64
CA GLY A 165 20.73 10.60 -7.91
C GLY A 165 21.46 11.00 -6.63
N ALA A 166 22.76 11.29 -6.73
CA ALA A 166 23.61 11.62 -5.59
C ALA A 166 23.08 12.80 -4.76
N GLN A 167 22.52 13.82 -5.41
CA GLN A 167 21.93 14.98 -4.72
C GLN A 167 20.73 14.57 -3.84
N ALA A 168 19.86 13.67 -4.32
CA ALA A 168 18.72 13.18 -3.54
C ALA A 168 19.19 12.36 -2.34
N ARG A 169 20.21 11.49 -2.52
CA ARG A 169 20.82 10.72 -1.44
C ARG A 169 21.40 11.62 -0.37
N GLN A 170 22.21 12.63 -0.78
CA GLN A 170 22.82 13.57 0.15
C GLN A 170 21.76 14.36 0.93
N ALA A 171 20.74 14.88 0.23
CA ALA A 171 19.65 15.62 0.89
C ALA A 171 18.88 14.77 1.91
N ALA A 172 18.74 13.46 1.67
CA ALA A 172 18.14 12.53 2.61
C ALA A 172 19.06 12.29 3.81
N LEU A 173 20.35 11.99 3.58
CA LEU A 173 21.34 11.78 4.64
C LEU A 173 21.46 13.01 5.55
N ASP A 174 21.59 14.21 4.98
CA ASP A 174 21.66 15.46 5.75
C ASP A 174 20.41 15.65 6.62
N THR A 175 19.25 15.23 6.13
CA THR A 175 17.99 15.35 6.90
C THR A 175 17.94 14.34 8.04
N LEU A 176 18.31 13.08 7.78
CA LEU A 176 18.38 12.03 8.80
C LEU A 176 19.38 12.42 9.91
N GLN A 177 20.58 12.89 9.51
CA GLN A 177 21.62 13.31 10.44
C GLN A 177 21.17 14.50 11.33
N ARG A 178 20.58 15.55 10.74
CA ARG A 178 20.07 16.70 11.51
C ARG A 178 18.99 16.31 12.51
N ARG A 179 18.21 15.26 12.19
CA ARG A 179 17.18 14.71 13.07
C ARG A 179 17.68 13.59 13.98
N SER A 180 19.00 13.39 14.07
CA SER A 180 19.64 12.38 14.91
C SER A 180 19.15 10.95 14.64
N ILE A 181 18.67 10.68 13.41
CA ILE A 181 18.33 9.32 12.97
C ILE A 181 19.61 8.63 12.49
N ARG A 182 19.93 7.51 13.10
CA ARG A 182 21.14 6.74 12.74
C ARG A 182 20.95 5.99 11.43
N VAL A 183 22.03 5.89 10.64
CA VAL A 183 22.02 5.13 9.38
C VAL A 183 23.23 4.22 9.38
N GLU A 184 22.96 2.92 9.50
CA GLU A 184 23.96 1.86 9.52
C GLU A 184 23.97 1.15 8.17
N LEU A 185 24.99 1.44 7.35
CA LEU A 185 25.14 0.93 5.99
C LEU A 185 26.16 -0.21 5.92
N GLY A 186 25.95 -1.15 4.99
CA GLY A 186 26.81 -2.33 4.84
C GLY A 186 26.53 -3.41 5.90
N HIS A 187 25.50 -3.25 6.72
CA HIS A 187 25.13 -4.19 7.77
C HIS A 187 23.93 -5.04 7.33
N ARG A 188 24.17 -6.30 7.02
CA ARG A 188 23.11 -7.26 6.69
C ARG A 188 22.51 -7.83 7.98
N VAL A 189 21.21 -7.70 8.14
CA VAL A 189 20.48 -8.31 9.26
C VAL A 189 20.46 -9.82 9.08
N LYS A 190 20.83 -10.55 10.14
CA LYS A 190 20.88 -12.02 10.22
C LYS A 190 19.69 -12.59 10.98
N ARG A 191 19.25 -11.89 12.04
CA ARG A 191 18.18 -12.36 12.91
C ARG A 191 17.47 -11.20 13.60
N PHE A 192 16.16 -11.34 13.74
CA PHE A 192 15.34 -10.56 14.66
C PHE A 192 15.13 -11.32 15.95
N LEU A 193 15.22 -10.64 17.07
CA LEU A 193 15.01 -11.18 18.42
C LEU A 193 13.98 -10.32 19.16
N SER A 194 13.48 -10.86 20.29
CA SER A 194 12.73 -10.05 21.25
C SER A 194 13.64 -8.96 21.81
N GLY A 195 13.40 -7.70 21.42
CA GLY A 195 14.16 -6.56 21.93
C GLY A 195 15.47 -6.24 21.20
N SER A 196 15.87 -6.97 20.15
CA SER A 196 17.08 -6.60 19.39
C SER A 196 17.12 -7.12 17.96
N VAL A 197 18.04 -6.55 17.17
CA VAL A 197 18.33 -6.93 15.79
C VAL A 197 19.80 -7.27 15.66
N LEU A 198 20.11 -8.48 15.23
CA LEU A 198 21.48 -8.96 15.02
C LEU A 198 21.88 -8.85 13.54
N THR A 199 23.11 -8.40 13.29
CA THR A 199 23.68 -8.34 11.94
C THR A 199 24.74 -9.42 11.73
N GLU A 200 25.12 -9.70 10.49
CA GLU A 200 26.18 -10.64 10.14
C GLU A 200 27.58 -10.21 10.67
N SER A 201 27.77 -8.91 10.90
CA SER A 201 28.99 -8.32 11.47
C SER A 201 28.98 -8.28 13.00
N ASP A 202 28.20 -9.13 13.66
CA ASP A 202 28.05 -9.26 15.12
C ASP A 202 27.60 -7.98 15.84
N GLY A 203 26.98 -7.04 15.10
CA GLY A 203 26.30 -5.89 15.69
C GLY A 203 24.98 -6.31 16.33
N ASP A 204 24.78 -5.94 17.59
CA ASP A 204 23.53 -6.12 18.34
C ASP A 204 22.89 -4.75 18.58
N TYR A 205 21.71 -4.53 18.00
CA TYR A 205 20.99 -3.25 18.05
C TYR A 205 19.72 -3.41 18.87
N VAL A 206 19.65 -2.77 20.01
CA VAL A 206 18.45 -2.76 20.88
C VAL A 206 17.27 -2.15 20.15
N SER A 207 16.11 -2.79 20.24
CA SER A 207 14.89 -2.38 19.56
C SER A 207 13.63 -2.70 20.35
N ASP A 208 12.85 -1.68 20.68
CA ASP A 208 11.50 -1.85 21.24
C ASP A 208 10.46 -2.13 20.13
N ALA A 209 10.73 -1.65 18.92
CA ALA A 209 9.91 -1.92 17.76
C ALA A 209 10.77 -2.05 16.49
N THR A 210 10.58 -3.15 15.77
CA THR A 210 11.32 -3.42 14.52
C THR A 210 10.37 -3.47 13.34
N PHE A 211 10.71 -2.71 12.29
CA PHE A 211 10.03 -2.72 11.01
C PHE A 211 11.01 -3.08 9.89
N TYR A 212 10.53 -3.70 8.81
CA TYR A 212 11.38 -3.95 7.66
C TYR A 212 10.74 -3.60 6.33
N ALA A 213 11.51 -2.95 5.47
CA ALA A 213 11.21 -2.54 4.11
C ALA A 213 12.37 -2.94 3.20
N THR A 214 12.71 -4.22 3.23
CA THR A 214 13.79 -4.85 2.46
C THR A 214 13.43 -4.95 0.97
N GLY A 215 14.27 -5.60 0.17
CA GLY A 215 14.00 -5.85 -1.24
C GLY A 215 12.64 -6.50 -1.46
N ALA A 216 12.04 -6.22 -2.61
CA ALA A 216 10.75 -6.79 -2.97
C ALA A 216 10.91 -8.27 -3.36
N SER A 217 9.99 -9.12 -2.94
CA SER A 217 9.83 -10.51 -3.38
C SER A 217 8.38 -10.79 -3.78
N LEU A 218 8.22 -11.75 -4.68
CA LEU A 218 6.90 -12.28 -5.00
C LEU A 218 6.45 -13.24 -3.88
N PRO A 219 5.15 -13.29 -3.50
CA PRO A 219 4.64 -14.41 -2.72
C PRO A 219 4.92 -15.77 -3.42
N ASP A 220 5.12 -16.84 -2.66
CA ASP A 220 5.54 -18.13 -3.22
C ASP A 220 4.46 -18.86 -4.03
N TRP A 221 3.18 -18.57 -3.77
CA TRP A 221 2.07 -19.31 -4.35
C TRP A 221 1.99 -19.26 -5.88
N PRO A 222 2.32 -18.14 -6.62
CA PRO A 222 2.26 -18.16 -8.09
C PRO A 222 3.20 -19.20 -8.71
N ALA A 223 4.40 -19.36 -8.15
CA ALA A 223 5.34 -20.38 -8.59
C ALA A 223 4.81 -21.81 -8.34
N ARG A 224 4.18 -22.03 -7.19
CA ARG A 224 3.57 -23.33 -6.85
C ARG A 224 2.41 -23.70 -7.77
N CYS A 225 1.69 -22.71 -8.31
CA CYS A 225 0.63 -22.91 -9.28
C CYS A 225 1.13 -23.13 -10.73
N GLY A 226 2.45 -23.23 -10.95
CA GLY A 226 3.01 -23.45 -12.29
C GLY A 226 3.13 -22.20 -13.16
N ILE A 227 2.95 -20.99 -12.57
CA ILE A 227 3.18 -19.72 -13.27
C ILE A 227 4.68 -19.50 -13.41
N GLY A 228 5.14 -19.23 -14.63
CA GLY A 228 6.56 -19.02 -14.92
C GLY A 228 7.13 -17.83 -14.17
N ILE A 229 8.28 -18.05 -13.51
CA ILE A 229 9.01 -17.04 -12.73
C ILE A 229 10.31 -16.72 -13.46
N SER A 230 10.64 -15.45 -13.58
CA SER A 230 11.89 -14.93 -14.15
C SER A 230 13.06 -15.04 -13.18
N ASP A 231 14.28 -14.86 -13.67
CA ASP A 231 15.51 -14.94 -12.86
C ASP A 231 15.55 -13.93 -11.70
N ASP A 232 14.83 -12.82 -11.80
CA ASP A 232 14.71 -11.83 -10.74
C ASP A 232 13.60 -12.16 -9.70
N GLY A 233 12.98 -13.36 -9.80
CA GLY A 233 12.03 -13.89 -8.81
C GLY A 233 10.61 -13.37 -8.92
N PHE A 234 10.21 -12.78 -10.07
CA PHE A 234 8.86 -12.28 -10.32
C PHE A 234 8.19 -13.02 -11.48
N ILE A 235 6.87 -12.83 -11.66
CA ILE A 235 6.13 -13.45 -12.74
C ILE A 235 6.73 -13.01 -14.08
N ASP A 236 7.20 -13.97 -14.87
CA ASP A 236 7.83 -13.74 -16.16
C ASP A 236 6.77 -13.35 -17.20
N THR A 237 6.83 -12.13 -17.71
CA THR A 237 5.87 -11.60 -18.67
C THR A 237 6.53 -11.13 -19.96
N LEU A 238 5.82 -11.36 -21.05
CA LEU A 238 6.12 -10.78 -22.35
C LEU A 238 5.87 -9.27 -22.34
N PRO A 239 6.36 -8.49 -23.31
CA PRO A 239 6.00 -7.08 -23.43
C PRO A 239 4.49 -6.80 -23.54
N THR A 240 3.69 -7.79 -23.91
CA THR A 240 2.22 -7.71 -23.93
C THR A 240 1.56 -7.85 -22.57
N LEU A 241 2.35 -8.05 -21.49
CA LEU A 241 1.90 -8.35 -20.13
C LEU A 241 1.22 -9.71 -19.96
N GLN A 242 1.24 -10.57 -21.00
CA GLN A 242 0.94 -11.99 -20.84
C GLN A 242 2.09 -12.68 -20.12
N THR A 243 1.79 -13.71 -19.33
CA THR A 243 2.85 -14.57 -18.81
C THR A 243 3.51 -15.37 -19.96
N ALA A 244 4.79 -15.65 -19.81
CA ALA A 244 5.49 -16.45 -20.81
C ALA A 244 5.06 -17.93 -20.80
N SER A 245 4.45 -18.40 -19.70
CA SER A 245 4.03 -19.78 -19.50
C SER A 245 2.61 -20.06 -20.00
N HIS A 246 1.67 -19.10 -19.90
CA HIS A 246 0.25 -19.31 -20.22
C HIS A 246 -0.33 -18.07 -20.89
N GLU A 247 -0.84 -18.22 -22.11
CA GLU A 247 -1.35 -17.11 -22.93
C GLU A 247 -2.59 -16.44 -22.35
N PHE A 248 -3.41 -17.14 -21.59
CA PHE A 248 -4.61 -16.61 -20.93
C PHE A 248 -4.34 -16.00 -19.55
N VAL A 249 -3.08 -15.98 -19.09
CA VAL A 249 -2.67 -15.38 -17.83
C VAL A 249 -1.86 -14.13 -18.09
N PHE A 250 -2.27 -13.03 -17.48
CA PHE A 250 -1.59 -11.73 -17.54
C PHE A 250 -1.09 -11.35 -16.15
N ALA A 251 0.01 -10.59 -16.08
CA ALA A 251 0.47 -10.02 -14.83
C ALA A 251 1.01 -8.61 -15.02
N ALA A 252 0.83 -7.76 -13.99
CA ALA A 252 1.32 -6.39 -13.99
C ALA A 252 1.70 -5.91 -12.57
N GLY A 253 2.22 -4.70 -12.48
CA GLY A 253 2.63 -4.08 -11.23
C GLY A 253 3.88 -4.72 -10.64
N ASP A 254 3.99 -4.67 -9.29
CA ASP A 254 5.18 -5.17 -8.59
C ASP A 254 5.35 -6.71 -8.72
N ALA A 255 4.29 -7.44 -9.05
CA ALA A 255 4.33 -8.89 -9.23
C ALA A 255 5.03 -9.33 -10.53
N ALA A 256 5.07 -8.48 -11.55
CA ALA A 256 5.52 -8.85 -12.90
C ALA A 256 6.96 -8.40 -13.21
N SER A 257 7.69 -9.23 -13.96
CA SER A 257 8.95 -8.89 -14.62
C SER A 257 8.77 -8.94 -16.12
N ILE A 258 8.89 -7.78 -16.79
CA ILE A 258 8.68 -7.67 -18.24
C ILE A 258 9.98 -7.97 -18.95
N ARG A 259 10.00 -8.99 -19.83
CA ARG A 259 11.17 -9.36 -20.63
C ARG A 259 11.73 -8.17 -21.41
N GLY A 260 13.03 -7.92 -21.25
CA GLY A 260 13.73 -6.82 -21.92
C GLY A 260 13.40 -5.42 -21.38
N ALA A 261 12.62 -5.33 -20.29
CA ALA A 261 12.19 -4.05 -19.74
C ALA A 261 12.05 -4.06 -18.20
N SER A 262 12.99 -4.70 -17.50
CA SER A 262 13.03 -4.69 -16.02
C SER A 262 13.00 -3.27 -15.45
N ARG A 263 12.22 -3.06 -14.39
CA ARG A 263 12.02 -1.75 -13.72
C ARG A 263 11.96 -1.95 -12.20
N PRO A 264 12.31 -0.91 -11.44
CA PRO A 264 12.11 -0.93 -9.99
C PRO A 264 10.64 -1.20 -9.64
N LYS A 265 10.42 -2.01 -8.61
CA LYS A 265 9.08 -2.31 -8.10
C LYS A 265 8.55 -1.10 -7.34
N SER A 266 7.69 -0.32 -7.99
CA SER A 266 7.09 0.87 -7.37
C SER A 266 5.75 1.23 -8.02
N GLY A 267 4.89 1.91 -7.23
CA GLY A 267 3.52 2.25 -7.63
C GLY A 267 3.39 2.99 -8.95
N VAL A 268 4.37 3.84 -9.31
CA VAL A 268 4.31 4.60 -10.57
C VAL A 268 4.38 3.68 -11.80
N TYR A 269 5.19 2.62 -11.76
CA TYR A 269 5.26 1.64 -12.86
C TYR A 269 4.01 0.76 -12.87
N ALA A 270 3.53 0.35 -11.69
CA ALA A 270 2.30 -0.42 -11.56
C ALA A 270 1.08 0.32 -12.14
N VAL A 271 0.88 1.58 -11.75
CA VAL A 271 -0.23 2.41 -12.25
C VAL A 271 -0.17 2.60 -13.76
N ARG A 272 1.02 2.83 -14.32
CA ARG A 272 1.19 3.03 -15.77
C ARG A 272 1.00 1.75 -16.58
N ALA A 273 1.19 0.57 -16.01
CA ALA A 273 0.90 -0.69 -16.65
C ALA A 273 -0.62 -0.99 -16.73
N GLY A 274 -1.45 -0.35 -15.90
CA GLY A 274 -2.87 -0.65 -15.79
C GLY A 274 -3.64 -0.48 -17.11
N LYS A 275 -3.47 0.67 -17.81
CA LYS A 275 -4.17 0.88 -19.08
C LYS A 275 -3.70 -0.08 -20.19
N PRO A 276 -2.38 -0.28 -20.45
CA PRO A 276 -1.91 -1.28 -21.40
C PRO A 276 -2.40 -2.71 -21.09
N LEU A 277 -2.46 -3.07 -19.80
CA LEU A 277 -3.01 -4.36 -19.36
C LEU A 277 -4.49 -4.48 -19.74
N ALA A 278 -5.31 -3.49 -19.38
CA ALA A 278 -6.74 -3.49 -19.70
C ALA A 278 -6.97 -3.55 -21.22
N ASP A 279 -6.23 -2.76 -22.02
CA ASP A 279 -6.31 -2.78 -23.46
C ASP A 279 -5.97 -4.18 -24.04
N ASN A 280 -4.96 -4.86 -23.48
CA ASN A 280 -4.57 -6.19 -23.93
C ASN A 280 -5.51 -7.29 -23.46
N LEU A 281 -6.08 -7.20 -22.27
CA LEU A 281 -7.15 -8.12 -21.83
C LEU A 281 -8.36 -8.07 -22.77
N ILE A 282 -8.81 -6.86 -23.15
CA ILE A 282 -9.91 -6.70 -24.11
C ILE A 282 -9.53 -7.23 -25.48
N ARG A 283 -8.30 -6.97 -25.94
CA ARG A 283 -7.81 -7.48 -27.24
C ARG A 283 -7.76 -9.00 -27.26
N PHE A 284 -7.26 -9.62 -26.21
CA PHE A 284 -7.23 -11.07 -26.08
C PHE A 284 -8.64 -11.66 -26.09
N ALA A 285 -9.55 -11.13 -25.29
CA ALA A 285 -10.95 -11.57 -25.23
C ALA A 285 -11.71 -11.40 -26.57
N THR A 286 -11.27 -10.47 -27.43
CA THR A 286 -11.87 -10.22 -28.75
C THR A 286 -11.07 -10.79 -29.93
N GLY A 287 -10.07 -11.65 -29.68
CA GLY A 287 -9.25 -12.27 -30.71
C GLY A 287 -8.37 -11.29 -31.52
N LYS A 288 -8.08 -10.09 -30.96
CA LYS A 288 -7.25 -9.08 -31.62
C LYS A 288 -5.77 -9.23 -31.21
N ALA A 289 -4.86 -8.89 -32.13
CA ALA A 289 -3.43 -8.87 -31.86
C ALA A 289 -3.08 -7.97 -30.66
N LEU A 290 -2.30 -8.47 -29.71
CA LEU A 290 -1.87 -7.74 -28.53
C LEU A 290 -0.85 -6.64 -28.86
N LYS A 291 -0.77 -5.63 -28.02
CA LYS A 291 0.16 -4.50 -28.18
C LYS A 291 1.27 -4.57 -27.12
N PRO A 292 2.55 -4.39 -27.52
CA PRO A 292 3.63 -4.34 -26.55
C PRO A 292 3.55 -3.07 -25.72
N PHE A 293 3.74 -3.21 -24.42
CA PHE A 293 3.93 -2.12 -23.46
C PHE A 293 5.42 -1.89 -23.23
N LYS A 294 5.84 -0.64 -23.41
CA LYS A 294 7.21 -0.22 -23.13
C LYS A 294 7.20 0.72 -21.93
N PRO A 295 7.56 0.23 -20.73
CA PRO A 295 7.57 1.09 -19.54
C PRO A 295 8.65 2.17 -19.66
N GLN A 296 8.37 3.36 -19.10
CA GLN A 296 9.33 4.45 -19.06
C GLN A 296 10.62 4.04 -18.36
N LYS A 297 11.74 4.60 -18.82
CA LYS A 297 13.06 4.33 -18.20
C LYS A 297 13.20 4.98 -16.82
N HIS A 298 12.66 6.17 -16.64
CA HIS A 298 12.79 6.95 -15.41
C HIS A 298 11.42 7.47 -14.96
N ALA A 299 11.26 7.57 -13.66
CA ALA A 299 10.07 8.10 -13.03
C ALA A 299 10.44 9.21 -12.05
N LEU A 300 9.57 10.21 -11.91
CA LEU A 300 9.67 11.18 -10.82
C LEU A 300 9.41 10.45 -9.51
N ALA A 301 10.35 10.51 -8.59
CA ALA A 301 10.19 10.07 -7.21
C ALA A 301 9.99 11.28 -6.30
N LEU A 302 9.03 11.20 -5.40
CA LEU A 302 8.73 12.21 -4.39
C LEU A 302 8.82 11.56 -3.02
N ILE A 303 9.94 11.76 -2.34
CA ILE A 303 10.28 11.13 -1.06
C ILE A 303 9.90 12.11 0.06
N SER A 304 8.93 11.74 0.89
CA SER A 304 8.47 12.54 2.03
C SER A 304 9.52 12.58 3.13
N LEU A 305 9.66 13.75 3.77
CA LEU A 305 10.57 13.93 4.90
C LEU A 305 9.83 14.07 6.25
N GLY A 306 8.54 13.74 6.29
CA GLY A 306 7.74 13.66 7.51
C GLY A 306 7.24 15.01 8.06
N ASP A 307 7.69 16.16 7.52
CA ASP A 307 7.44 17.51 8.07
C ASP A 307 6.81 18.49 7.06
N LYS A 308 6.00 18.00 6.15
CA LYS A 308 5.47 18.78 5.01
C LYS A 308 6.57 19.30 4.08
N THR A 309 7.71 18.61 4.03
CA THR A 309 8.73 18.75 3.00
C THR A 309 8.98 17.41 2.31
N ALA A 310 9.52 17.44 1.10
CA ALA A 310 9.87 16.24 0.34
C ALA A 310 11.11 16.49 -0.53
N ILE A 311 11.73 15.41 -0.99
CA ILE A 311 12.74 15.42 -2.04
C ILE A 311 12.06 14.99 -3.33
N ALA A 312 12.07 15.84 -4.35
CA ALA A 312 11.73 15.47 -5.71
C ALA A 312 13.02 15.03 -6.43
N SER A 313 12.99 13.85 -7.04
CA SER A 313 14.14 13.27 -7.74
C SER A 313 13.72 12.71 -9.10
N HIS A 314 14.39 13.14 -10.15
CA HIS A 314 14.21 12.63 -11.51
C HIS A 314 15.56 12.58 -12.22
N ASN A 315 16.07 11.40 -12.51
CA ASN A 315 17.44 11.21 -13.02
C ASN A 315 18.49 11.82 -12.07
N SER A 316 19.34 12.68 -12.60
CA SER A 316 20.36 13.41 -11.84
C SER A 316 19.86 14.69 -11.17
N PHE A 317 18.67 15.17 -11.55
CA PHE A 317 18.10 16.39 -10.98
C PHE A 317 17.30 16.07 -9.71
N SER A 318 17.53 16.86 -8.67
CA SER A 318 16.70 16.80 -7.46
C SER A 318 16.58 18.16 -6.79
N PHE A 319 15.45 18.39 -6.13
CA PHE A 319 15.28 19.53 -5.23
C PHE A 319 14.48 19.09 -4.00
N LYS A 320 14.67 19.82 -2.91
CA LYS A 320 14.05 19.54 -1.60
C LYS A 320 13.25 20.76 -1.15
N GLY A 321 12.10 20.51 -0.50
CA GLY A 321 11.36 21.56 0.16
C GLY A 321 9.85 21.39 0.13
N ARG A 322 9.12 22.44 0.54
CA ARG A 322 7.66 22.46 0.61
C ARG A 322 7.00 22.34 -0.77
N LEU A 323 7.66 22.84 -1.83
CA LEU A 323 7.14 22.70 -3.20
C LEU A 323 7.09 21.24 -3.63
N ALA A 324 8.14 20.45 -3.35
CA ALA A 324 8.15 19.02 -3.63
C ALA A 324 7.04 18.29 -2.85
N TRP A 325 6.81 18.67 -1.60
CA TRP A 325 5.69 18.16 -0.82
C TRP A 325 4.34 18.53 -1.42
N ALA A 326 4.13 19.78 -1.79
CA ALA A 326 2.87 20.23 -2.42
C ALA A 326 2.60 19.46 -3.73
N MET A 327 3.64 19.22 -4.54
CA MET A 327 3.54 18.38 -5.74
C MET A 327 3.12 16.95 -5.39
N LYS A 328 3.76 16.33 -4.38
CA LYS A 328 3.40 14.98 -3.91
C LYS A 328 1.94 14.94 -3.48
N GLN A 329 1.51 15.85 -2.61
CA GLN A 329 0.14 15.92 -2.11
C GLN A 329 -0.88 16.07 -3.23
N ARG A 330 -0.59 16.92 -4.22
CA ARG A 330 -1.47 17.11 -5.40
C ARG A 330 -1.59 15.83 -6.23
N ILE A 331 -0.46 15.14 -6.46
CA ILE A 331 -0.45 13.88 -7.22
C ILE A 331 -1.24 12.81 -6.48
N ASP A 332 -0.99 12.62 -5.19
CA ASP A 332 -1.62 11.60 -4.35
C ASP A 332 -3.14 11.85 -4.24
N LYS A 333 -3.56 13.09 -3.92
CA LYS A 333 -4.98 13.47 -3.87
C LYS A 333 -5.69 13.30 -5.21
N ASN A 334 -5.07 13.71 -6.31
CA ASN A 334 -5.64 13.55 -7.64
C ASN A 334 -5.74 12.05 -8.03
N PHE A 335 -4.78 11.23 -7.59
CA PHE A 335 -4.81 9.79 -7.82
C PHE A 335 -6.00 9.15 -7.10
N VAL A 336 -6.13 9.36 -5.79
CA VAL A 336 -7.25 8.81 -5.00
C VAL A 336 -8.60 9.33 -5.50
N ALA A 337 -8.69 10.62 -5.84
CA ALA A 337 -9.91 11.24 -6.34
C ALA A 337 -10.44 10.61 -7.64
N ARG A 338 -9.60 10.00 -8.48
CA ARG A 338 -10.04 9.28 -9.69
C ARG A 338 -10.90 8.07 -9.38
N PHE A 339 -10.74 7.48 -8.21
CA PHE A 339 -11.46 6.27 -7.79
C PHE A 339 -12.63 6.57 -6.86
N SER A 340 -12.67 7.77 -6.26
CA SER A 340 -13.75 8.19 -5.36
C SER A 340 -14.76 9.12 -6.03
N LYS A 341 -14.33 9.90 -7.02
CA LYS A 341 -15.22 10.82 -7.80
C LYS A 341 -15.61 10.16 -9.12
N LEU A 342 -16.45 9.14 -9.03
CA LEU A 342 -16.96 8.46 -10.21
C LEU A 342 -18.06 9.29 -10.88
N PRO A 343 -18.22 9.21 -12.22
CA PRO A 343 -19.36 9.79 -12.91
C PRO A 343 -20.68 9.25 -12.32
N SER A 344 -21.74 10.05 -12.34
CA SER A 344 -23.07 9.56 -11.95
C SER A 344 -23.47 8.42 -12.87
N MET A 345 -23.77 7.27 -12.27
CA MET A 345 -24.36 6.15 -13.01
C MET A 345 -25.86 6.39 -13.10
N GLU A 346 -26.38 6.46 -14.31
CA GLU A 346 -27.82 6.36 -14.52
C GLU A 346 -28.26 4.94 -14.17
N ALA A 347 -29.26 4.82 -13.32
CA ALA A 347 -29.86 3.53 -13.06
C ALA A 347 -30.53 3.04 -14.36
N GLU A 348 -30.08 1.91 -14.91
CA GLU A 348 -30.82 1.18 -15.94
C GLU A 348 -32.05 0.60 -15.24
N LEU A 349 -33.12 1.38 -15.17
CA LEU A 349 -34.43 0.86 -14.80
C LEU A 349 -35.04 0.26 -16.06
N ASP A 350 -35.28 -1.03 -16.04
CA ASP A 350 -36.06 -1.72 -17.08
C ASP A 350 -37.53 -1.38 -16.83
N LEU A 351 -37.89 -0.19 -17.27
CA LEU A 351 -39.27 0.33 -17.14
C LEU A 351 -39.98 0.13 -18.47
N GLU A 352 -41.12 -0.55 -18.44
CA GLU A 352 -41.98 -0.61 -19.63
C GLU A 352 -42.41 0.82 -20.03
N LYS A 353 -42.12 1.17 -21.28
CA LYS A 353 -42.43 2.48 -21.81
C LYS A 353 -43.93 2.76 -21.76
N GLY A 354 -44.31 3.87 -21.14
CA GLY A 354 -45.68 4.33 -21.07
C GLY A 354 -46.44 4.05 -19.79
N LEU A 355 -45.76 3.38 -18.78
CA LEU A 355 -46.41 3.12 -17.47
C LEU A 355 -46.23 4.28 -16.49
N ILE A 356 -45.25 5.13 -16.70
CA ILE A 356 -44.96 6.30 -15.84
C ILE A 356 -44.62 7.52 -16.70
N ASP A 357 -44.90 8.72 -16.19
CA ASP A 357 -44.50 9.94 -16.82
C ASP A 357 -42.97 10.22 -16.73
N ALA A 358 -42.46 11.13 -17.57
CA ALA A 358 -41.04 11.42 -17.64
C ALA A 358 -40.44 11.98 -16.34
N GLU A 359 -41.27 12.66 -15.53
CA GLU A 359 -40.82 13.22 -14.24
C GLU A 359 -40.70 12.16 -13.17
N ALA A 360 -41.65 11.22 -13.10
CA ALA A 360 -41.59 10.06 -12.23
C ALA A 360 -40.46 9.11 -12.65
N GLU A 361 -40.24 8.91 -13.95
CA GLU A 361 -39.09 8.13 -14.45
C GLU A 361 -37.76 8.76 -14.03
N ALA A 362 -37.60 10.08 -14.18
CA ALA A 362 -36.40 10.79 -13.75
C ALA A 362 -36.21 10.77 -12.23
N ALA A 363 -37.30 10.81 -11.45
CA ALA A 363 -37.28 10.65 -10.00
C ALA A 363 -36.85 9.25 -9.58
N LEU A 364 -37.42 8.20 -10.19
CA LEU A 364 -37.05 6.80 -9.95
C LEU A 364 -35.59 6.52 -10.33
N ARG A 365 -35.10 7.01 -11.44
CA ARG A 365 -33.69 6.90 -11.85
C ARG A 365 -32.75 7.55 -10.83
N ARG A 366 -33.14 8.68 -10.25
CA ARG A 366 -32.37 9.33 -9.16
C ARG A 366 -32.41 8.58 -7.85
N HIS A 367 -33.53 7.93 -7.50
CA HIS A 367 -33.73 7.22 -6.25
C HIS A 367 -33.26 5.76 -6.30
N ALA A 368 -33.30 5.09 -7.44
CA ALA A 368 -32.84 3.71 -7.62
C ALA A 368 -31.37 3.52 -7.25
N MET A 369 -30.55 4.57 -7.33
CA MET A 369 -29.16 4.55 -6.87
C MET A 369 -29.01 4.56 -5.36
N ARG A 370 -30.02 4.97 -4.58
CA ARG A 370 -29.95 5.04 -3.11
C ARG A 370 -30.31 3.74 -2.41
N CYS A 371 -30.89 2.79 -3.11
CA CYS A 371 -31.46 1.57 -2.54
C CYS A 371 -30.78 0.28 -3.01
N ALA A 372 -29.61 0.33 -3.62
CA ALA A 372 -28.87 -0.86 -4.06
C ALA A 372 -28.18 -1.54 -2.87
N GLY A 373 -28.93 -2.06 -1.93
CA GLY A 373 -28.47 -2.97 -0.86
C GLY A 373 -27.23 -2.45 -0.11
N CYS A 374 -26.17 -3.23 -0.10
CA CYS A 374 -24.92 -2.92 0.63
C CYS A 374 -24.18 -1.63 0.23
N GLY A 375 -24.55 -0.98 -0.88
CA GLY A 375 -23.94 0.29 -1.31
C GLY A 375 -24.37 1.52 -0.51
N ALA A 376 -25.46 1.41 0.27
CA ALA A 376 -25.98 2.48 1.11
C ALA A 376 -25.46 2.46 2.55
N LYS A 377 -24.57 1.51 2.90
CA LYS A 377 -23.95 1.50 4.22
C LYS A 377 -23.03 2.71 4.36
N VAL A 378 -23.30 3.51 5.37
CA VAL A 378 -22.44 4.62 5.82
C VAL A 378 -21.05 4.03 6.12
N GLY A 379 -19.99 4.70 5.67
CA GLY A 379 -18.61 4.28 5.98
C GLY A 379 -18.42 4.11 7.49
N GLY A 380 -17.66 3.09 7.91
CA GLY A 380 -17.50 2.75 9.33
C GLY A 380 -17.06 3.92 10.22
N GLY A 381 -16.27 4.88 9.69
CA GLY A 381 -15.90 6.11 10.39
C GLY A 381 -17.09 7.02 10.68
N MET A 382 -17.93 7.30 9.69
CA MET A 382 -19.11 8.16 9.87
C MET A 382 -20.18 7.48 10.75
N LEU A 383 -20.29 6.14 10.68
CA LEU A 383 -21.16 5.39 11.58
C LEU A 383 -20.63 5.43 13.02
N GLY A 384 -19.31 5.36 13.19
CA GLY A 384 -18.64 5.51 14.49
C GLY A 384 -18.90 6.87 15.11
N GLU A 385 -18.74 7.97 14.36
CA GLU A 385 -19.02 9.33 14.83
C GLU A 385 -20.49 9.48 15.25
N VAL A 386 -21.43 9.00 14.46
CA VAL A 386 -22.88 9.05 14.80
C VAL A 386 -23.21 8.19 16.01
N LEU A 387 -22.57 7.04 16.17
CA LEU A 387 -22.76 6.17 17.33
C LEU A 387 -22.09 6.74 18.59
N ASP A 388 -20.95 7.39 18.46
CA ASP A 388 -20.28 8.10 19.57
C ASP A 388 -21.13 9.29 20.05
N ASP A 389 -21.71 10.07 19.14
CA ASP A 389 -22.66 11.16 19.46
C ASP A 389 -23.95 10.64 20.16
N LEU A 390 -24.40 9.44 19.79
CA LEU A 390 -25.57 8.82 20.43
C LEU A 390 -25.23 8.19 21.79
N HIS A 391 -23.97 7.93 22.10
CA HIS A 391 -23.52 7.26 23.32
C HIS A 391 -22.95 8.21 24.40
N GLU A 392 -22.83 9.51 24.15
CA GLU A 392 -22.46 10.49 25.19
C GLU A 392 -23.47 10.56 26.36
N GLY A 393 -24.52 9.76 26.33
CA GLY A 393 -25.53 9.64 27.40
C GLY A 393 -25.65 8.30 28.10
N ALA A 394 -24.86 7.27 27.77
CA ALA A 394 -24.99 5.94 28.36
C ALA A 394 -23.64 5.30 28.67
N GLU A 395 -23.26 5.23 29.95
CA GLU A 395 -22.21 4.34 30.46
C GLU A 395 -22.60 2.87 30.23
N SER A 396 -22.12 2.25 29.18
CA SER A 396 -22.06 0.79 29.11
C SER A 396 -20.99 0.27 28.13
N ALA A 397 -20.35 -0.82 28.54
CA ALA A 397 -19.19 -1.45 27.97
C ALA A 397 -19.24 -1.63 26.44
N ARG A 398 -18.23 -1.18 25.73
CA ARG A 398 -17.98 -1.38 24.32
C ARG A 398 -17.76 -2.88 24.02
N LYS A 399 -18.69 -3.49 23.30
CA LYS A 399 -18.43 -4.76 22.57
C LYS A 399 -18.00 -4.40 21.15
N PRO A 400 -17.05 -5.14 20.54
CA PRO A 400 -16.70 -4.93 19.14
C PRO A 400 -17.92 -5.22 18.27
N ILE A 401 -18.20 -4.29 17.34
CA ILE A 401 -19.31 -4.43 16.38
C ILE A 401 -18.84 -5.44 15.33
N GLU A 402 -19.33 -6.66 15.41
CA GLU A 402 -19.24 -7.63 14.31
C GLU A 402 -20.20 -7.23 13.18
N ASP A 403 -19.74 -7.44 11.95
CA ASP A 403 -20.37 -7.05 10.69
C ASP A 403 -21.62 -7.90 10.39
N ALA A 404 -22.59 -7.89 11.26
CA ALA A 404 -24.00 -8.27 11.09
C ALA A 404 -24.70 -8.24 12.45
N SER A 405 -25.18 -7.10 12.87
CA SER A 405 -26.23 -7.08 13.90
C SER A 405 -27.55 -7.47 13.24
N ILE A 406 -28.01 -8.67 13.51
CA ILE A 406 -29.40 -9.05 13.34
C ILE A 406 -30.16 -8.29 14.44
N ILE A 407 -30.92 -7.29 14.05
CA ILE A 407 -31.95 -6.68 14.93
C ILE A 407 -33.13 -7.61 14.85
N PRO A 408 -33.54 -8.28 15.94
CA PRO A 408 -34.81 -9.00 15.94
C PRO A 408 -35.95 -7.98 15.82
N LEU A 409 -36.87 -8.24 14.89
CA LEU A 409 -38.15 -7.52 14.79
C LEU A 409 -39.02 -7.83 15.98
#